data_634de9d3b5edd12514263828cddbdced
#
_entry.id   634de9d3b5edd12514263828cddbdced
#
_cell.length_a   1.000
_cell.length_b   1.000
_cell.length_c   1.000
_cell.angle_alpha   90.00
_cell.angle_beta   90.00
_cell.angle_gamma   90.00
#
_symmetry.space_group_name_H-M   'P 1'
#
loop_
_entity.id
_entity.type
_entity.pdbx_description
1 polymer ?
#
loop_
_entity_poly.entity_id
_entity_poly.type
_entity_poly.pdbx_seq_one_letter_code
_entity_poly.pdbx_strand_id
1 'polypeptide(L)'
;MKIGIVVGSHRRDSQSRKVALYLQQQLQSLNAETWLHDLAHDPLPMWDENLGSGEGQWAFLPGLVEQLQSSDGFVMVCPEWHGMATSALKNFFLLCNVQSGLAHKPALIAAVSGGDGGAYVVSELRTSSYKNNRLCYIPEQLVVRNVGKIFNADPAENDPEAHSYFVDRADYSLKLLLAYGEALGSVRLGGAVDLDGYPNGM
;
A
#
# COMPACT_ATOMS: atom_id res chain seq x y z
N MET A 1 -8.20 2.21 -14.48
CA MET A 1 -6.95 2.36 -13.68
C MET A 1 -6.61 1.06 -13.01
N LYS A 2 -5.32 0.77 -12.81
CA LYS A 2 -4.82 -0.41 -12.11
C LYS A 2 -4.23 -0.01 -10.75
N ILE A 3 -4.71 -0.61 -9.67
CA ILE A 3 -4.31 -0.30 -8.29
C ILE A 3 -3.63 -1.52 -7.65
N GLY A 4 -2.41 -1.32 -7.18
CA GLY A 4 -1.68 -2.32 -6.40
C GLY A 4 -2.03 -2.24 -4.91
N ILE A 5 -2.25 -3.37 -4.26
CA ILE A 5 -2.51 -3.45 -2.82
C ILE A 5 -1.38 -4.26 -2.18
N VAL A 6 -0.62 -3.64 -1.29
CA VAL A 6 0.48 -4.31 -0.56
C VAL A 6 0.06 -4.52 0.89
N VAL A 7 0.05 -5.78 1.34
CA VAL A 7 -0.32 -6.15 2.71
C VAL A 7 0.93 -6.39 3.54
N GLY A 8 1.21 -5.47 4.44
CA GLY A 8 2.44 -5.43 5.24
C GLY A 8 2.46 -6.34 6.47
N SER A 9 1.50 -7.24 6.65
CA SER A 9 1.49 -8.16 7.79
C SER A 9 2.39 -9.37 7.55
N HIS A 10 3.03 -9.90 8.62
CA HIS A 10 3.71 -11.20 8.59
C HIS A 10 2.80 -12.37 8.99
N ARG A 11 1.58 -12.09 9.45
CA ARG A 11 0.65 -13.12 9.94
C ARG A 11 -0.19 -13.62 8.77
N ARG A 12 -0.24 -14.94 8.55
CA ARG A 12 -1.03 -15.55 7.45
C ARG A 12 -2.52 -15.25 7.59
N ASP A 13 -3.08 -15.45 8.79
CA ASP A 13 -4.45 -15.07 9.13
C ASP A 13 -4.42 -13.67 9.76
N SER A 14 -4.28 -12.65 8.94
CA SER A 14 -4.15 -11.29 9.43
C SER A 14 -5.41 -10.47 9.21
N GLN A 15 -5.74 -9.64 10.18
CA GLN A 15 -6.78 -8.62 10.02
C GLN A 15 -6.44 -7.63 8.89
N SER A 16 -5.14 -7.40 8.64
CA SER A 16 -4.70 -6.57 7.52
C SER A 16 -5.08 -7.17 6.18
N ARG A 17 -4.98 -8.50 6.01
CA ARG A 17 -5.45 -9.18 4.81
C ARG A 17 -6.96 -9.03 4.63
N LYS A 18 -7.76 -9.16 5.70
CA LYS A 18 -9.21 -8.93 5.66
C LYS A 18 -9.53 -7.51 5.16
N VAL A 19 -8.87 -6.49 5.73
CA VAL A 19 -9.02 -5.10 5.27
C VAL A 19 -8.62 -4.95 3.81
N ALA A 20 -7.50 -5.52 3.40
CA ALA A 20 -7.01 -5.44 2.02
C ALA A 20 -7.99 -6.06 1.02
N LEU A 21 -8.56 -7.23 1.33
CA LEU A 21 -9.56 -7.89 0.48
C LEU A 21 -10.85 -7.08 0.38
N TYR A 22 -11.29 -6.46 1.48
CA TYR A 22 -12.43 -5.55 1.46
C TYR A 22 -12.15 -4.34 0.53
N LEU A 23 -11.00 -3.67 0.69
CA LEU A 23 -10.63 -2.52 -0.15
C LEU A 23 -10.45 -2.93 -1.61
N GLN A 24 -9.94 -4.13 -1.89
CA GLN A 24 -9.84 -4.69 -3.23
C GLN A 24 -11.22 -4.82 -3.88
N GLN A 25 -12.17 -5.40 -3.18
CA GLN A 25 -13.55 -5.55 -3.66
C GLN A 25 -14.20 -4.18 -3.95
N GLN A 26 -13.98 -3.19 -3.07
CA GLN A 26 -14.50 -1.83 -3.28
C GLN A 26 -13.86 -1.17 -4.52
N LEU A 27 -12.55 -1.29 -4.72
CA LEU A 27 -11.88 -0.78 -5.92
C LEU A 27 -12.42 -1.42 -7.20
N GLN A 28 -12.66 -2.75 -7.18
CA GLN A 28 -13.26 -3.46 -8.31
C GLN A 28 -14.68 -2.97 -8.61
N SER A 29 -15.48 -2.67 -7.58
CA SER A 29 -16.82 -2.08 -7.76
C SER A 29 -16.77 -0.66 -8.35
N LEU A 30 -15.66 0.05 -8.17
CA LEU A 30 -15.34 1.34 -8.81
C LEU A 30 -14.69 1.17 -10.21
N ASN A 31 -14.72 -0.02 -10.79
CA ASN A 31 -14.13 -0.37 -12.10
C ASN A 31 -12.59 -0.21 -12.17
N ALA A 32 -11.89 -0.33 -11.06
CA ALA A 32 -10.44 -0.41 -11.06
C ALA A 32 -9.97 -1.86 -11.23
N GLU A 33 -8.99 -2.09 -12.08
CA GLU A 33 -8.21 -3.33 -12.07
C GLU A 33 -7.36 -3.38 -10.80
N THR A 34 -7.24 -4.54 -10.17
CA THR A 34 -6.49 -4.65 -8.92
C THR A 34 -5.60 -5.89 -8.90
N TRP A 35 -4.45 -5.78 -8.24
CA TRP A 35 -3.64 -6.91 -7.81
C TRP A 35 -3.26 -6.74 -6.33
N LEU A 36 -2.96 -7.84 -5.67
CA LEU A 36 -2.66 -7.88 -4.25
C LEU A 36 -1.38 -8.66 -4.01
N HIS A 37 -0.42 -8.07 -3.30
CA HIS A 37 0.79 -8.72 -2.80
C HIS A 37 0.72 -8.81 -1.28
N ASP A 38 0.61 -10.02 -0.76
CA ASP A 38 0.52 -10.28 0.67
C ASP A 38 1.87 -10.80 1.19
N LEU A 39 2.57 -9.96 1.94
CA LEU A 39 3.91 -10.25 2.45
C LEU A 39 3.96 -11.41 3.46
N ALA A 40 2.81 -11.93 3.92
CA ALA A 40 2.76 -13.14 4.74
C ALA A 40 2.65 -14.42 3.91
N HIS A 41 2.06 -14.34 2.71
CA HIS A 41 1.86 -15.48 1.81
C HIS A 41 2.94 -15.55 0.74
N ASP A 42 3.45 -14.39 0.33
CA ASP A 42 4.53 -14.25 -0.64
C ASP A 42 5.61 -13.32 -0.06
N PRO A 43 6.40 -13.83 0.91
CA PRO A 43 7.37 -13.03 1.65
C PRO A 43 8.56 -12.66 0.76
N LEU A 44 9.01 -11.41 0.88
CA LEU A 44 10.18 -10.91 0.18
C LEU A 44 11.45 -11.22 0.98
N PRO A 45 12.54 -11.65 0.33
CA PRO A 45 13.85 -11.74 0.97
C PRO A 45 14.24 -10.42 1.61
N MET A 46 15.00 -10.46 2.69
CA MET A 46 15.57 -9.24 3.26
C MET A 46 16.52 -8.60 2.26
N TRP A 47 16.48 -7.27 2.19
CA TRP A 47 17.38 -6.50 1.32
C TRP A 47 18.84 -6.90 1.54
N ASP A 48 19.56 -7.14 0.45
CA ASP A 48 21.01 -7.26 0.42
C ASP A 48 21.58 -6.60 -0.84
N GLU A 49 22.90 -6.52 -0.95
CA GLU A 49 23.62 -5.87 -2.04
C GLU A 49 23.45 -6.55 -3.41
N ASN A 50 22.91 -7.77 -3.46
CA ASN A 50 22.69 -8.51 -4.70
C ASN A 50 21.28 -8.28 -5.30
N LEU A 51 20.49 -7.38 -4.73
CA LEU A 51 19.11 -7.07 -5.16
C LEU A 51 18.98 -6.88 -6.68
N GLY A 52 19.97 -6.28 -7.33
CA GLY A 52 19.96 -6.01 -8.76
C GLY A 52 20.40 -7.18 -9.65
N SER A 53 20.81 -8.32 -9.10
CA SER A 53 21.34 -9.44 -9.90
C SER A 53 20.29 -10.12 -10.79
N GLY A 54 19.02 -10.12 -10.38
CA GLY A 54 17.95 -10.88 -11.04
C GLY A 54 18.08 -12.40 -10.92
N GLU A 55 18.99 -12.90 -10.06
CA GLU A 55 19.30 -14.32 -9.89
C GLU A 55 19.02 -14.78 -8.44
N GLY A 56 18.96 -16.10 -8.25
CA GLY A 56 18.78 -16.71 -6.94
C GLY A 56 17.50 -16.23 -6.25
N GLN A 57 17.65 -15.74 -5.02
CA GLN A 57 16.52 -15.20 -4.25
C GLN A 57 15.87 -13.96 -4.87
N TRP A 58 16.52 -13.30 -5.83
CA TRP A 58 16.03 -12.08 -6.50
C TRP A 58 15.37 -12.35 -7.86
N ALA A 59 15.26 -13.61 -8.29
CA ALA A 59 14.67 -14.00 -9.58
C ALA A 59 13.20 -13.57 -9.75
N PHE A 60 12.45 -13.35 -8.66
CA PHE A 60 11.07 -12.86 -8.67
C PHE A 60 10.96 -11.34 -8.95
N LEU A 61 12.01 -10.58 -8.69
CA LEU A 61 11.97 -9.11 -8.67
C LEU A 61 11.49 -8.49 -9.99
N PRO A 62 11.90 -8.95 -11.17
CA PRO A 62 11.39 -8.41 -12.44
C PRO A 62 9.87 -8.48 -12.55
N GLY A 63 9.24 -9.58 -12.13
CA GLY A 63 7.79 -9.73 -12.15
C GLY A 63 7.07 -8.79 -11.17
N LEU A 64 7.64 -8.57 -9.98
CA LEU A 64 7.11 -7.58 -9.04
C LEU A 64 7.23 -6.17 -9.61
N VAL A 65 8.39 -5.81 -10.17
CA VAL A 65 8.62 -4.50 -10.78
C VAL A 65 7.64 -4.24 -11.93
N GLU A 66 7.35 -5.22 -12.78
CA GLU A 66 6.35 -5.10 -13.85
C GLU A 66 4.95 -4.79 -13.29
N GLN A 67 4.54 -5.45 -12.20
CA GLN A 67 3.27 -5.14 -11.54
C GLN A 67 3.25 -3.72 -10.97
N LEU A 68 4.34 -3.30 -10.33
CA LEU A 68 4.46 -1.94 -9.79
C LEU A 68 4.45 -0.88 -10.91
N GLN A 69 5.18 -1.11 -11.99
CA GLN A 69 5.27 -0.19 -13.12
C GLN A 69 3.92 -0.04 -13.84
N SER A 70 3.19 -1.13 -14.04
CA SER A 70 1.88 -1.13 -14.71
C SER A 70 0.75 -0.56 -13.85
N SER A 71 0.97 -0.28 -12.56
CA SER A 71 -0.03 0.29 -11.66
C SER A 71 -0.11 1.81 -11.77
N ASP A 72 -1.30 2.37 -11.55
CA ASP A 72 -1.57 3.82 -11.52
C ASP A 72 -1.52 4.40 -10.10
N GLY A 73 -1.67 3.57 -9.08
CA GLY A 73 -1.65 3.95 -7.67
C GLY A 73 -1.62 2.73 -6.74
N PHE A 74 -1.54 2.98 -5.44
CA PHE A 74 -1.34 1.93 -4.45
C PHE A 74 -2.18 2.10 -3.19
N VAL A 75 -2.48 0.98 -2.53
CA VAL A 75 -2.96 0.94 -1.14
C VAL A 75 -1.92 0.19 -0.31
N MET A 76 -1.36 0.86 0.70
CA MET A 76 -0.39 0.29 1.64
C MET A 76 -1.12 -0.09 2.93
N VAL A 77 -1.45 -1.38 3.09
CA VAL A 77 -2.16 -1.89 4.27
C VAL A 77 -1.14 -2.37 5.29
N CYS A 78 -1.05 -1.67 6.42
CA CYS A 78 -0.02 -1.95 7.43
C CYS A 78 -0.60 -2.06 8.84
N PRO A 79 -0.41 -3.18 9.55
CA PRO A 79 -0.77 -3.24 10.96
C PRO A 79 0.23 -2.45 11.80
N GLU A 80 -0.27 -1.88 12.90
CA GLU A 80 0.59 -1.31 13.92
C GLU A 80 1.00 -2.40 14.93
N TRP A 81 2.30 -2.70 14.99
CA TRP A 81 2.86 -3.61 15.97
C TRP A 81 3.88 -2.86 16.85
N HIS A 82 3.66 -2.89 18.15
CA HIS A 82 4.50 -2.18 19.12
C HIS A 82 4.72 -0.68 18.78
N GLY A 83 3.69 -0.02 18.22
CA GLY A 83 3.76 1.37 17.80
C GLY A 83 4.60 1.62 16.54
N MET A 84 4.79 0.61 15.69
CA MET A 84 5.62 0.70 14.48
C MET A 84 4.91 0.12 13.25
N ALA A 85 5.30 0.61 12.07
CA ALA A 85 5.08 -0.10 10.82
C ALA A 85 5.90 -1.40 10.79
N THR A 86 5.39 -2.43 10.13
CA THR A 86 6.02 -3.75 10.12
C THR A 86 7.33 -3.77 9.34
N SER A 87 8.26 -4.63 9.76
CA SER A 87 9.53 -4.85 9.05
C SER A 87 9.33 -5.37 7.63
N ALA A 88 8.30 -6.19 7.36
CA ALA A 88 8.01 -6.66 6.01
C ALA A 88 7.68 -5.51 5.06
N LEU A 89 6.83 -4.56 5.47
CA LEU A 89 6.52 -3.41 4.63
C LEU A 89 7.72 -2.46 4.48
N LYS A 90 8.51 -2.27 5.52
CA LYS A 90 9.75 -1.50 5.43
C LYS A 90 10.74 -2.15 4.46
N ASN A 91 10.89 -3.48 4.53
CA ASN A 91 11.73 -4.22 3.60
C ASN A 91 11.23 -4.11 2.15
N PHE A 92 9.90 -4.18 1.92
CA PHE A 92 9.32 -3.91 0.61
C PHE A 92 9.79 -2.55 0.06
N PHE A 93 9.76 -1.48 0.85
CA PHE A 93 10.25 -0.17 0.41
C PHE A 93 11.76 -0.12 0.20
N LEU A 94 12.56 -0.90 0.94
CA LEU A 94 14.00 -1.03 0.69
C LEU A 94 14.32 -1.70 -0.65
N LEU A 95 13.44 -2.58 -1.14
CA LEU A 95 13.56 -3.22 -2.46
C LEU A 95 13.12 -2.28 -3.60
N CYS A 96 12.39 -1.20 -3.30
CA CYS A 96 11.83 -0.29 -4.28
C CYS A 96 12.71 0.97 -4.44
N ASN A 97 13.49 1.03 -5.50
CA ASN A 97 14.19 2.24 -5.93
C ASN A 97 13.30 3.11 -6.87
N VAL A 98 13.86 4.18 -7.40
CA VAL A 98 13.15 5.09 -8.30
C VAL A 98 12.62 4.41 -9.59
N GLN A 99 13.29 3.36 -10.07
CA GLN A 99 12.92 2.62 -11.28
C GLN A 99 11.90 1.51 -11.02
N SER A 100 11.61 1.20 -9.77
CA SER A 100 10.65 0.13 -9.39
C SER A 100 9.20 0.44 -9.76
N GLY A 101 8.90 1.66 -10.23
CA GLY A 101 7.57 2.01 -10.74
C GLY A 101 6.63 2.64 -9.72
N LEU A 102 7.09 3.04 -8.55
CA LEU A 102 6.30 3.77 -7.53
C LEU A 102 6.30 5.29 -7.76
N ALA A 103 7.28 5.80 -8.52
CA ALA A 103 7.57 7.23 -8.60
C ALA A 103 6.37 8.04 -9.13
N HIS A 104 6.04 9.08 -8.36
CA HIS A 104 4.94 10.02 -8.65
C HIS A 104 3.57 9.35 -8.84
N LYS A 105 3.36 8.19 -8.22
CA LYS A 105 2.05 7.52 -8.14
C LYS A 105 1.43 7.75 -6.76
N PRO A 106 0.10 7.93 -6.68
CA PRO A 106 -0.56 8.13 -5.39
C PRO A 106 -0.59 6.85 -4.57
N ALA A 107 -0.55 6.99 -3.26
CA ALA A 107 -0.76 5.89 -2.33
C ALA A 107 -1.67 6.28 -1.17
N LEU A 108 -2.62 5.41 -0.87
CA LEU A 108 -3.46 5.46 0.33
C LEU A 108 -2.80 4.60 1.42
N ILE A 109 -2.61 5.15 2.61
CA ILE A 109 -2.22 4.38 3.78
C ILE A 109 -3.48 3.84 4.45
N ALA A 110 -3.56 2.52 4.64
CA ALA A 110 -4.56 1.85 5.45
C ALA A 110 -3.87 1.20 6.66
N ALA A 111 -3.79 1.95 7.77
CA ALA A 111 -3.24 1.47 9.03
C ALA A 111 -4.28 0.61 9.76
N VAL A 112 -3.85 -0.53 10.30
CA VAL A 112 -4.75 -1.51 10.93
C VAL A 112 -4.32 -1.74 12.38
N SER A 113 -5.29 -1.69 13.30
CA SER A 113 -5.07 -2.00 14.72
C SER A 113 -6.16 -2.88 15.28
N GLY A 114 -5.76 -3.83 16.14
CA GLY A 114 -6.70 -4.63 16.94
C GLY A 114 -7.34 -3.86 18.09
N GLY A 115 -6.77 -2.72 18.47
CA GLY A 115 -7.26 -1.78 19.48
C GLY A 115 -7.30 -0.36 18.92
N ASP A 116 -6.87 0.63 19.70
CA ASP A 116 -6.99 2.07 19.40
C ASP A 116 -5.77 2.68 18.69
N GLY A 117 -4.78 1.86 18.31
CA GLY A 117 -3.57 2.28 17.61
C GLY A 117 -3.80 2.63 16.13
N GLY A 118 -2.71 2.58 15.35
CA GLY A 118 -2.69 2.80 13.89
C GLY A 118 -2.14 4.16 13.47
N ALA A 119 -2.17 5.17 14.35
CA ALA A 119 -1.69 6.51 14.01
C ALA A 119 -0.16 6.58 13.81
N TYR A 120 0.61 5.80 14.56
CA TYR A 120 2.06 5.76 14.42
C TYR A 120 2.50 5.20 13.06
N VAL A 121 1.79 4.21 12.52
CA VAL A 121 2.04 3.69 11.17
C VAL A 121 1.89 4.79 10.12
N VAL A 122 0.83 5.59 10.20
CA VAL A 122 0.62 6.71 9.27
C VAL A 122 1.77 7.71 9.35
N SER A 123 2.15 8.11 10.57
CA SER A 123 3.25 9.05 10.81
C SER A 123 4.57 8.49 10.27
N GLU A 124 4.89 7.24 10.58
CA GLU A 124 6.14 6.60 10.17
C GLU A 124 6.26 6.48 8.65
N LEU A 125 5.19 6.04 7.97
CA LEU A 125 5.21 5.92 6.51
C LEU A 125 5.31 7.29 5.82
N ARG A 126 4.64 8.32 6.34
CA ARG A 126 4.71 9.67 5.78
C ARG A 126 6.06 10.35 5.99
N THR A 127 6.85 9.93 7.00
CA THR A 127 8.17 10.51 7.26
C THR A 127 9.30 9.80 6.53
N SER A 128 9.18 8.53 6.15
CA SER A 128 10.34 7.73 5.78
C SER A 128 10.26 6.96 4.47
N SER A 129 9.12 6.49 4.06
CA SER A 129 9.01 5.43 3.05
C SER A 129 8.93 5.89 1.58
N TYR A 130 9.10 7.17 1.28
CA TYR A 130 8.86 7.74 -0.05
C TYR A 130 10.10 8.37 -0.71
N LYS A 131 11.15 8.65 0.03
CA LYS A 131 12.26 9.52 -0.40
C LYS A 131 12.87 9.08 -1.74
N ASN A 132 13.32 7.84 -1.87
CA ASN A 132 14.00 7.36 -3.07
C ASN A 132 13.05 6.79 -4.12
N ASN A 133 11.99 6.11 -3.71
CA ASN A 133 10.99 5.58 -4.64
C ASN A 133 9.97 6.62 -5.12
N ARG A 134 9.91 7.80 -4.48
CA ARG A 134 9.05 8.96 -4.84
C ARG A 134 7.55 8.68 -4.87
N LEU A 135 7.09 7.74 -4.05
CA LEU A 135 5.67 7.48 -3.85
C LEU A 135 4.98 8.72 -3.25
N CYS A 136 3.80 9.06 -3.75
CA CYS A 136 3.04 10.23 -3.29
C CYS A 136 1.90 9.79 -2.36
N TYR A 137 2.10 9.81 -1.06
CA TYR A 137 0.98 9.60 -0.13
C TYR A 137 -0.07 10.70 -0.27
N ILE A 138 -1.30 10.31 -0.60
CA ILE A 138 -2.41 11.27 -0.63
C ILE A 138 -2.69 11.80 0.78
N PRO A 139 -3.29 13.00 0.95
CA PRO A 139 -3.54 13.57 2.28
C PRO A 139 -4.59 12.79 3.09
N GLU A 140 -5.33 11.86 2.47
CA GLU A 140 -6.28 10.98 3.15
C GLU A 140 -5.58 9.68 3.60
N GLN A 141 -6.09 9.08 4.69
CA GLN A 141 -5.69 7.77 5.20
C GLN A 141 -6.85 7.07 5.90
N LEU A 142 -6.77 5.74 5.97
CA LEU A 142 -7.64 4.93 6.81
C LEU A 142 -6.86 4.49 8.05
N VAL A 143 -7.45 4.70 9.25
CA VAL A 143 -6.93 4.15 10.51
C VAL A 143 -8.00 3.22 11.07
N VAL A 144 -7.97 1.96 10.63
CA VAL A 144 -8.95 0.93 10.96
C VAL A 144 -8.64 0.38 12.34
N ARG A 145 -9.32 0.92 13.36
CA ARG A 145 -9.21 0.53 14.76
C ARG A 145 -10.23 -0.53 15.11
N ASN A 146 -9.95 -1.29 16.16
CA ASN A 146 -10.83 -2.36 16.63
C ASN A 146 -11.27 -3.29 15.48
N VAL A 147 -10.33 -3.59 14.59
CA VAL A 147 -10.58 -4.23 13.29
C VAL A 147 -11.29 -5.59 13.38
N GLY A 148 -11.24 -6.26 14.51
CA GLY A 148 -12.00 -7.49 14.76
C GLY A 148 -13.53 -7.31 14.66
N LYS A 149 -14.03 -6.07 14.77
CA LYS A 149 -15.46 -5.73 14.68
C LYS A 149 -15.84 -4.99 13.39
N ILE A 150 -14.97 -5.01 12.37
CA ILE A 150 -15.14 -4.21 11.15
C ILE A 150 -14.76 -5.07 9.95
N PHE A 151 -15.51 -4.97 8.87
CA PHE A 151 -15.28 -5.68 7.60
C PHE A 151 -15.27 -7.21 7.73
N ASN A 152 -16.01 -7.79 8.68
CA ASN A 152 -16.21 -9.22 8.76
C ASN A 152 -17.23 -9.68 7.71
N ALA A 153 -17.05 -10.89 7.21
CA ALA A 153 -17.96 -11.47 6.20
C ALA A 153 -19.36 -11.75 6.77
N ASP A 154 -19.42 -12.16 8.04
CA ASP A 154 -20.69 -12.25 8.77
C ASP A 154 -21.04 -10.85 9.33
N PRO A 155 -22.17 -10.25 8.89
CA PRO A 155 -22.60 -8.95 9.41
C PRO A 155 -22.83 -8.92 10.93
N ALA A 156 -23.18 -10.07 11.52
CA ALA A 156 -23.40 -10.16 12.98
C ALA A 156 -22.12 -9.97 13.81
N GLU A 157 -20.95 -10.16 13.23
CA GLU A 157 -19.65 -9.94 13.85
C GLU A 157 -19.18 -8.48 13.78
N ASN A 158 -19.87 -7.63 13.02
CA ASN A 158 -19.54 -6.22 12.88
C ASN A 158 -20.25 -5.38 13.94
N ASP A 159 -19.56 -4.39 14.49
CA ASP A 159 -20.19 -3.29 15.18
C ASP A 159 -20.93 -2.41 14.15
N PRO A 160 -22.25 -2.26 14.21
CA PRO A 160 -23.01 -1.63 13.11
C PRO A 160 -22.62 -0.17 12.86
N GLU A 161 -22.37 0.60 13.91
CA GLU A 161 -22.05 2.02 13.81
C GLU A 161 -20.61 2.20 13.27
N ALA A 162 -19.64 1.54 13.91
CA ALA A 162 -18.24 1.61 13.49
C ALA A 162 -18.06 1.05 12.08
N HIS A 163 -18.72 -0.06 11.74
CA HIS A 163 -18.63 -0.65 10.41
C HIS A 163 -19.18 0.31 9.34
N SER A 164 -20.36 0.90 9.55
CA SER A 164 -20.93 1.88 8.63
C SER A 164 -20.00 3.07 8.40
N TYR A 165 -19.43 3.61 9.47
CA TYR A 165 -18.45 4.71 9.37
C TYR A 165 -17.24 4.34 8.51
N PHE A 166 -16.66 3.14 8.72
CA PHE A 166 -15.49 2.72 7.95
C PHE A 166 -15.81 2.34 6.50
N VAL A 167 -17.03 1.87 6.21
CA VAL A 167 -17.51 1.67 4.83
C VAL A 167 -17.52 3.01 4.08
N ASP A 168 -18.13 4.03 4.66
CA ASP A 168 -18.21 5.36 4.05
C ASP A 168 -16.83 6.01 3.88
N ARG A 169 -15.96 5.87 4.90
CA ARG A 169 -14.58 6.39 4.83
C ARG A 169 -13.74 5.66 3.79
N ALA A 170 -13.90 4.35 3.65
CA ALA A 170 -13.20 3.57 2.64
C ALA A 170 -13.64 4.00 1.23
N ASP A 171 -14.95 4.10 0.98
CA ASP A 171 -15.49 4.55 -0.30
C ASP A 171 -14.93 5.93 -0.69
N TYR A 172 -15.01 6.89 0.23
CA TYR A 172 -14.45 8.24 0.02
C TYR A 172 -12.96 8.21 -0.30
N SER A 173 -12.16 7.49 0.52
CA SER A 173 -10.72 7.46 0.37
C SER A 173 -10.27 6.78 -0.92
N LEU A 174 -10.99 5.73 -1.36
CA LEU A 174 -10.68 5.04 -2.61
C LEU A 174 -11.06 5.88 -3.83
N LYS A 175 -12.19 6.57 -3.83
CA LYS A 175 -12.55 7.54 -4.88
C LYS A 175 -11.51 8.65 -5.00
N LEU A 176 -11.03 9.16 -3.86
CA LEU A 176 -9.98 10.17 -3.84
C LEU A 176 -8.65 9.62 -4.37
N LEU A 177 -8.27 8.38 -4.01
CA LEU A 177 -7.08 7.72 -4.55
C LEU A 177 -7.13 7.64 -6.08
N LEU A 178 -8.29 7.24 -6.65
CA LEU A 178 -8.48 7.16 -8.10
C LEU A 178 -8.34 8.56 -8.75
N ALA A 179 -8.94 9.59 -8.18
CA ALA A 179 -8.81 10.96 -8.67
C ALA A 179 -7.34 11.46 -8.66
N TYR A 180 -6.58 11.14 -7.60
CA TYR A 180 -5.14 11.43 -7.57
C TYR A 180 -4.37 10.60 -8.60
N GLY A 181 -4.81 9.37 -8.91
CA GLY A 181 -4.22 8.54 -9.96
C GLY A 181 -4.26 9.22 -11.33
N GLU A 182 -5.40 9.76 -11.70
CA GLU A 182 -5.59 10.54 -12.92
C GLU A 182 -4.76 11.82 -12.92
N ALA A 183 -4.83 12.61 -11.85
CA ALA A 183 -4.10 13.89 -11.76
C ALA A 183 -2.59 13.71 -11.82
N LEU A 184 -2.03 12.75 -11.06
CA LEU A 184 -0.59 12.46 -11.07
C LEU A 184 -0.12 11.76 -12.35
N GLY A 185 -1.03 11.17 -13.12
CA GLY A 185 -0.76 10.73 -14.50
C GLY A 185 -0.23 11.86 -15.37
N SER A 186 -0.85 13.03 -15.28
CA SER A 186 -0.38 14.23 -15.99
C SER A 186 1.01 14.68 -15.55
N VAL A 187 1.35 14.53 -14.27
CA VAL A 187 2.71 14.85 -13.78
C VAL A 187 3.74 13.91 -14.40
N ARG A 188 3.46 12.60 -14.43
CA ARG A 188 4.39 11.59 -14.99
C ARG A 188 4.60 11.77 -16.49
N LEU A 189 3.57 12.18 -17.24
CA LEU A 189 3.62 12.33 -18.69
C LEU A 189 4.03 13.75 -19.14
N GLY A 190 4.02 14.71 -18.24
CA GLY A 190 4.19 16.15 -18.55
C GLY A 190 5.63 16.60 -18.81
N GLY A 191 6.62 15.69 -18.80
CA GLY A 191 8.02 16.01 -19.09
C GLY A 191 8.78 16.69 -17.94
N ALA A 192 8.15 16.90 -16.78
CA ALA A 192 8.81 17.47 -15.59
C ALA A 192 9.59 16.43 -14.76
N VAL A 193 9.33 15.14 -15.00
CA VAL A 193 9.93 14.04 -14.23
C VAL A 193 11.21 13.59 -14.93
N ASP A 194 12.34 13.71 -14.22
CA ASP A 194 13.66 13.24 -14.66
C ASP A 194 14.22 12.29 -13.60
N LEU A 195 13.91 11.01 -13.73
CA LEU A 195 14.34 9.96 -12.80
C LEU A 195 15.79 9.50 -13.06
N ASP A 196 16.30 9.69 -14.27
CA ASP A 196 17.67 9.32 -14.64
C ASP A 196 18.66 10.39 -14.15
N GLY A 197 18.31 11.66 -14.31
CA GLY A 197 19.12 12.77 -13.82
C GLY A 197 19.13 12.87 -12.29
N TYR A 198 18.04 12.44 -11.64
CA TYR A 198 17.86 12.50 -10.18
C TYR A 198 17.43 11.15 -9.57
N PRO A 199 18.30 10.13 -9.59
CA PRO A 199 17.93 8.77 -9.15
C PRO A 199 17.69 8.65 -7.64
N ASN A 200 18.20 9.59 -6.84
CA ASN A 200 18.01 9.61 -5.39
C ASN A 200 17.29 10.88 -4.94
N GLY A 201 16.40 10.76 -3.96
CA GLY A 201 15.80 11.89 -3.29
C GLY A 201 16.77 12.56 -2.30
N MET A 202 16.50 13.81 -1.94
CA MET A 202 17.24 14.55 -0.90
C MET A 202 16.63 14.35 0.49
#